data_a8639fb29d156c62da56eee56836dbd0
#
_entry.id   a8639fb29d156c62da56eee56836dbd0
#
_cell.length_a   1.000
_cell.length_b   1.000
_cell.length_c   1.000
_cell.angle_alpha   90.00
_cell.angle_beta   90.00
_cell.angle_gamma   90.00
#
_symmetry.space_group_name_H-M   'P 1'
#
loop_
_entity.id
_entity.type
_entity.pdbx_description
1 polymer ?
#
loop_
_entity_poly.entity_id
_entity_poly.type
_entity_poly.pdbx_seq_one_letter_code
_entity_poly.pdbx_strand_id
1 'polypeptide(L)'
;MVEWVSFSTGARPVPRPVATPLVWATASVGALLTVAVLNTLVGPGRPSLALTGLSLLAALLGLRAHFAAAPGTAVLCWLFLNGFAVPPLGILTWTGHRDMFWLTCLLAAALLGTTLARLHHAHAAYRRVAVPEADCDPRGL
;
A
#
# COMPACT_ATOMS: atom_id res chain seq x y z
N MET A 1 -0.41 -19.57 47.51
CA MET A 1 -0.44 -18.62 46.35
C MET A 1 0.20 -19.32 45.18
N VAL A 2 -0.57 -19.61 44.16
CA VAL A 2 -0.05 -20.22 42.94
C VAL A 2 0.31 -19.07 42.00
N GLU A 3 1.60 -18.84 41.82
CA GLU A 3 2.14 -17.82 40.92
C GLU A 3 2.08 -18.37 39.50
N TRP A 4 1.16 -17.84 38.69
CA TRP A 4 1.05 -18.18 37.25
C TRP A 4 2.17 -17.49 36.52
N VAL A 5 3.26 -18.22 36.27
CA VAL A 5 4.30 -17.76 35.36
C VAL A 5 3.76 -17.85 33.90
N SER A 6 3.40 -16.72 33.32
CA SER A 6 3.09 -16.64 31.91
C SER A 6 4.34 -16.96 31.11
N PHE A 7 4.43 -18.15 30.55
CA PHE A 7 5.40 -18.47 29.51
C PHE A 7 5.05 -17.62 28.29
N SER A 8 5.69 -16.47 28.19
CA SER A 8 5.70 -15.68 26.98
C SER A 8 6.47 -16.48 25.94
N THR A 9 5.76 -17.34 25.18
CA THR A 9 6.26 -17.89 23.94
C THR A 9 6.64 -16.70 23.07
N GLY A 10 7.93 -16.59 22.76
CA GLY A 10 8.53 -15.48 22.05
C GLY A 10 8.01 -15.29 20.63
N ALA A 11 6.72 -14.94 20.54
CA ALA A 11 6.13 -14.46 19.31
C ALA A 11 6.80 -13.12 18.95
N ARG A 12 7.66 -13.13 17.94
CA ARG A 12 8.21 -11.89 17.39
C ARG A 12 7.04 -10.95 17.11
N PRO A 13 7.10 -9.68 17.56
CA PRO A 13 6.02 -8.73 17.35
C PRO A 13 5.74 -8.64 15.84
N VAL A 14 4.51 -8.97 15.46
CA VAL A 14 4.04 -8.75 14.10
C VAL A 14 4.12 -7.25 13.84
N PRO A 15 4.78 -6.80 12.75
CA PRO A 15 4.88 -5.38 12.45
C PRO A 15 3.47 -4.77 12.48
N ARG A 16 3.26 -3.80 13.36
CA ARG A 16 1.96 -3.11 13.43
C ARG A 16 1.76 -2.38 12.10
N PRO A 17 0.60 -2.54 11.45
CA PRO A 17 0.32 -1.80 10.25
C PRO A 17 0.33 -0.29 10.57
N VAL A 18 0.84 0.47 9.62
CA VAL A 18 0.98 1.93 9.73
C VAL A 18 -0.40 2.57 9.95
N ALA A 19 -0.47 3.55 10.86
CA ALA A 19 -1.72 4.27 11.14
C ALA A 19 -2.26 4.92 9.85
N THR A 20 -3.56 4.80 9.61
CA THR A 20 -4.24 5.29 8.40
C THR A 20 -3.93 6.76 8.06
N PRO A 21 -3.90 7.72 9.02
CA PRO A 21 -3.58 9.11 8.70
C PRO A 21 -2.15 9.30 8.19
N LEU A 22 -1.20 8.48 8.67
CA LEU A 22 0.18 8.54 8.18
C LEU A 22 0.29 7.99 6.75
N VAL A 23 -0.48 6.97 6.41
CA VAL A 23 -0.58 6.45 5.04
C VAL A 23 -1.12 7.52 4.10
N TRP A 24 -2.16 8.25 4.49
CA TRP A 24 -2.73 9.32 3.68
C TRP A 24 -1.78 10.52 3.54
N ALA A 25 -1.05 10.88 4.60
CA ALA A 25 -0.03 11.92 4.53
C ALA A 25 1.10 11.53 3.56
N THR A 26 1.61 10.30 3.65
CA THR A 26 2.63 9.80 2.72
C THR A 26 2.10 9.66 1.30
N ALA A 27 0.83 9.29 1.12
CA ALA A 27 0.16 9.25 -0.19
C ALA A 27 0.11 10.63 -0.83
N SER A 28 -0.28 11.65 -0.07
CA SER A 28 -0.37 13.03 -0.56
C SER A 28 0.98 13.58 -0.99
N VAL A 29 2.00 13.44 -0.15
CA VAL A 29 3.37 13.88 -0.46
C VAL A 29 3.93 13.09 -1.64
N GLY A 30 3.78 11.78 -1.65
CA GLY A 30 4.25 10.92 -2.73
C GLY A 30 3.55 11.22 -4.07
N ALA A 31 2.23 11.45 -4.05
CA ALA A 31 1.46 11.81 -5.24
C ALA A 31 1.91 13.18 -5.81
N LEU A 32 2.07 14.18 -4.93
CA LEU A 32 2.55 15.49 -5.33
C LEU A 32 3.94 15.41 -5.97
N LEU A 33 4.88 14.70 -5.33
CA LEU A 33 6.23 14.51 -5.86
C LEU A 33 6.21 13.75 -7.19
N THR A 34 5.42 12.70 -7.32
CA THR A 34 5.31 11.92 -8.55
C THR A 34 4.83 12.78 -9.71
N VAL A 35 3.76 13.55 -9.51
CA VAL A 35 3.23 14.44 -10.54
C VAL A 35 4.20 15.58 -10.85
N ALA A 36 4.83 16.18 -9.84
CA ALA A 36 5.81 17.24 -10.04
C ALA A 36 7.01 16.76 -10.87
N VAL A 37 7.57 15.61 -10.52
CA VAL A 37 8.71 15.00 -11.26
C VAL A 37 8.30 14.66 -12.69
N LEU A 38 7.13 14.08 -12.91
CA LEU A 38 6.66 13.75 -14.26
C LEU A 38 6.44 15.01 -15.10
N ASN A 39 5.83 16.05 -14.52
CA ASN A 39 5.62 17.32 -15.22
C ASN A 39 6.93 18.03 -15.59
N THR A 40 7.96 17.91 -14.74
CA THR A 40 9.28 18.51 -15.02
C THR A 40 10.09 17.72 -16.04
N LEU A 41 10.02 16.39 -16.03
CA LEU A 41 10.81 15.52 -16.92
C LEU A 41 10.18 15.34 -18.29
N VAL A 42 8.87 15.20 -18.36
CA VAL A 42 8.16 14.80 -19.58
C VAL A 42 7.21 15.89 -20.08
N GLY A 43 6.98 16.92 -19.27
CA GLY A 43 6.05 18.01 -19.55
C GLY A 43 4.60 17.68 -19.14
N PRO A 44 3.78 18.73 -18.96
CA PRO A 44 2.38 18.58 -18.61
C PRO A 44 1.56 17.98 -19.74
N GLY A 45 0.39 17.38 -19.42
CA GLY A 45 -0.56 16.87 -20.41
C GLY A 45 -0.34 15.42 -20.83
N ARG A 46 0.38 14.64 -20.03
CA ARG A 46 0.51 13.17 -20.23
C ARG A 46 -0.15 12.40 -19.08
N PRO A 47 -1.47 12.38 -18.98
CA PRO A 47 -2.20 11.78 -17.86
C PRO A 47 -1.97 10.26 -17.73
N SER A 48 -1.67 9.56 -18.83
CA SER A 48 -1.37 8.13 -18.81
C SER A 48 -0.11 7.80 -18.00
N LEU A 49 0.96 8.59 -18.14
CA LEU A 49 2.20 8.40 -17.37
C LEU A 49 1.99 8.75 -15.89
N ALA A 50 1.25 9.83 -15.62
CA ALA A 50 0.89 10.20 -14.27
C ALA A 50 0.01 9.12 -13.60
N LEU A 51 -0.96 8.57 -14.31
CA LEU A 51 -1.79 7.47 -13.83
C LEU A 51 -0.94 6.23 -13.49
N THR A 52 0.00 5.87 -14.35
CA THR A 52 0.91 4.73 -14.11
C THR A 52 1.76 4.96 -12.86
N GLY A 53 2.39 6.11 -12.74
CA GLY A 53 3.20 6.47 -11.57
C GLY A 53 2.39 6.47 -10.28
N LEU A 54 1.21 7.07 -10.28
CA LEU A 54 0.31 7.10 -9.13
C LEU A 54 -0.27 5.72 -8.79
N SER A 55 -0.51 4.86 -9.79
CA SER A 55 -0.95 3.48 -9.56
C SER A 55 0.15 2.65 -8.89
N LEU A 56 1.40 2.80 -9.30
CA LEU A 56 2.55 2.18 -8.64
C LEU A 56 2.70 2.69 -7.21
N LEU A 57 2.58 4.00 -6.99
CA LEU A 57 2.60 4.58 -5.65
C LEU A 57 1.48 4.01 -4.77
N ALA A 58 0.25 3.95 -5.28
CA ALA A 58 -0.90 3.40 -4.57
C ALA A 58 -0.69 1.91 -4.23
N ALA A 59 -0.12 1.12 -5.13
CA ALA A 59 0.22 -0.28 -4.88
C ALA A 59 1.30 -0.42 -3.79
N LEU A 60 2.37 0.39 -3.85
CA LEU A 60 3.45 0.37 -2.84
C LEU A 60 2.95 0.77 -1.45
N LEU A 61 2.10 1.79 -1.37
CA LEU A 61 1.47 2.19 -0.11
C LEU A 61 0.53 1.10 0.40
N GLY A 62 -0.19 0.43 -0.50
CA GLY A 62 -1.04 -0.72 -0.20
C GLY A 62 -0.29 -1.87 0.47
N LEU A 63 1.00 -2.10 0.14
CA LEU A 63 1.82 -3.14 0.78
C LEU A 63 1.99 -2.93 2.30
N ARG A 64 1.87 -1.71 2.79
CA ARG A 64 2.07 -1.34 4.20
C ARG A 64 0.81 -0.88 4.91
N ALA A 65 -0.29 -0.72 4.18
CA ALA A 65 -1.54 -0.16 4.68
C ALA A 65 -2.58 -1.23 5.04
N HIS A 66 -3.58 -0.82 5.83
CA HIS A 66 -4.82 -1.57 6.00
C HIS A 66 -5.72 -1.44 4.77
N PHE A 67 -6.59 -2.43 4.53
CA PHE A 67 -7.60 -2.34 3.47
C PHE A 67 -8.46 -1.08 3.56
N ALA A 68 -8.75 -0.63 4.78
CA ALA A 68 -9.53 0.59 5.01
C ALA A 68 -8.86 1.87 4.50
N ALA A 69 -7.53 1.88 4.31
CA ALA A 69 -6.81 3.03 3.76
C ALA A 69 -6.83 3.08 2.23
N ALA A 70 -7.13 1.98 1.55
CA ALA A 70 -7.10 1.89 0.09
C ALA A 70 -8.02 2.90 -0.63
N PRO A 71 -9.31 3.05 -0.26
CA PRO A 71 -10.19 4.02 -0.92
C PRO A 71 -9.71 5.46 -0.73
N GLY A 72 -9.23 5.82 0.46
CA GLY A 72 -8.68 7.16 0.71
C GLY A 72 -7.43 7.43 -0.11
N THR A 73 -6.53 6.46 -0.22
CA THR A 73 -5.33 6.56 -1.06
C THR A 73 -5.68 6.72 -2.54
N ALA A 74 -6.66 5.96 -3.05
CA ALA A 74 -7.11 6.06 -4.44
C ALA A 74 -7.72 7.44 -4.74
N VAL A 75 -8.56 7.96 -3.85
CA VAL A 75 -9.16 9.30 -3.99
C VAL A 75 -8.08 10.39 -3.97
N LEU A 76 -7.12 10.32 -3.05
CA LEU A 76 -6.02 11.28 -3.00
C LEU A 76 -5.19 11.26 -4.29
N CYS A 77 -4.80 10.08 -4.76
CA CYS A 77 -4.06 9.96 -6.01
C CYS A 77 -4.87 10.49 -7.22
N TRP A 78 -6.18 10.25 -7.25
CA TRP A 78 -7.04 10.79 -8.28
C TRP A 78 -7.14 12.32 -8.23
N LEU A 79 -7.24 12.92 -7.03
CA LEU A 79 -7.24 14.38 -6.86
C LEU A 79 -5.97 15.02 -7.42
N PHE A 80 -4.81 14.44 -7.11
CA PHE A 80 -3.53 14.94 -7.64
C PHE A 80 -3.41 14.71 -9.16
N LEU A 81 -3.90 13.58 -9.66
CA LEU A 81 -3.93 13.30 -11.09
C LEU A 81 -4.79 14.33 -11.84
N ASN A 82 -6.02 14.55 -11.37
CA ASN A 82 -6.97 15.45 -12.02
C ASN A 82 -6.57 16.93 -11.85
N GLY A 83 -6.06 17.31 -10.66
CA GLY A 83 -5.70 18.70 -10.38
C GLY A 83 -4.39 19.17 -11.00
N PHE A 84 -3.42 18.27 -11.19
CA PHE A 84 -2.05 18.68 -11.57
C PHE A 84 -1.48 18.00 -12.82
N ALA A 85 -2.06 16.90 -13.28
CA ALA A 85 -1.59 16.22 -14.50
C ALA A 85 -2.48 16.47 -15.73
N VAL A 86 -3.71 16.94 -15.50
CA VAL A 86 -4.68 17.21 -16.55
C VAL A 86 -4.88 18.73 -16.69
N PRO A 87 -4.62 19.32 -17.88
CA PRO A 87 -4.94 20.73 -18.12
C PRO A 87 -6.47 20.97 -18.15
N PRO A 88 -6.95 22.12 -17.62
CA PRO A 88 -6.22 23.20 -17.00
C PRO A 88 -5.78 22.89 -15.57
N LEU A 89 -4.50 23.13 -15.27
CA LEU A 89 -3.91 22.81 -13.97
C LEU A 89 -4.61 23.55 -12.83
N GLY A 90 -4.85 22.86 -11.71
CA GLY A 90 -5.47 23.43 -10.52
C GLY A 90 -7.01 23.46 -10.57
N ILE A 91 -7.65 22.98 -11.63
CA ILE A 91 -9.10 22.89 -11.75
C ILE A 91 -9.50 21.42 -11.75
N LEU A 92 -10.30 21.03 -10.75
CA LEU A 92 -10.88 19.71 -10.68
C LEU A 92 -12.08 19.63 -11.63
N THR A 93 -11.98 18.83 -12.68
CA THR A 93 -13.07 18.59 -13.62
C THR A 93 -13.49 17.12 -13.55
N TRP A 94 -14.80 16.90 -13.47
CA TRP A 94 -15.36 15.54 -13.52
C TRP A 94 -15.81 15.22 -14.95
N THR A 95 -15.11 14.32 -15.60
CA THR A 95 -15.38 13.92 -16.99
C THR A 95 -16.02 12.52 -17.07
N GLY A 96 -16.86 12.17 -16.11
CA GLY A 96 -17.65 10.94 -16.14
C GLY A 96 -16.82 9.66 -16.28
N HIS A 97 -16.95 8.97 -17.40
CA HIS A 97 -16.32 7.65 -17.64
C HIS A 97 -14.80 7.62 -17.46
N ARG A 98 -14.10 8.68 -17.85
CA ARG A 98 -12.63 8.76 -17.72
C ARG A 98 -12.19 8.77 -16.27
N ASP A 99 -12.86 9.56 -15.44
CA ASP A 99 -12.50 9.70 -14.03
C ASP A 99 -12.89 8.45 -13.23
N MET A 100 -14.01 7.83 -13.57
CA MET A 100 -14.39 6.52 -13.02
C MET A 100 -13.35 5.44 -13.36
N PHE A 101 -12.88 5.41 -14.60
CA PHE A 101 -11.82 4.48 -15.00
C PHE A 101 -10.53 4.72 -14.21
N TRP A 102 -10.10 5.97 -14.07
CA TRP A 102 -8.88 6.31 -13.33
C TRP A 102 -9.00 5.97 -11.84
N LEU A 103 -10.11 6.31 -11.21
CA LEU A 103 -10.40 5.93 -9.83
C LEU A 103 -10.39 4.41 -9.65
N THR A 104 -11.00 3.67 -10.56
CA THR A 104 -11.04 2.21 -10.53
C THR A 104 -9.63 1.62 -10.65
N CYS A 105 -8.81 2.13 -11.55
CA CYS A 105 -7.41 1.70 -11.70
C CYS A 105 -6.60 1.96 -10.42
N LEU A 106 -6.73 3.14 -9.83
CA LEU A 106 -6.01 3.51 -8.60
C LEU A 106 -6.48 2.68 -7.40
N LEU A 107 -7.78 2.45 -7.29
CA LEU A 107 -8.34 1.59 -6.25
C LEU A 107 -7.90 0.14 -6.41
N ALA A 108 -7.96 -0.40 -7.63
CA ALA A 108 -7.47 -1.73 -7.94
C ALA A 108 -5.99 -1.89 -7.60
N ALA A 109 -5.14 -0.91 -7.95
CA ALA A 109 -3.73 -0.91 -7.62
C ALA A 109 -3.48 -0.93 -6.10
N ALA A 110 -4.20 -0.10 -5.34
CA ALA A 110 -4.11 -0.07 -3.89
C ALA A 110 -4.55 -1.39 -3.24
N LEU A 111 -5.66 -1.98 -3.72
CA LEU A 111 -6.16 -3.27 -3.25
C LEU A 111 -5.21 -4.42 -3.62
N LEU A 112 -4.65 -4.43 -4.82
CA LEU A 112 -3.64 -5.42 -5.22
C LEU A 112 -2.41 -5.33 -4.32
N GLY A 113 -1.93 -4.15 -3.99
CA GLY A 113 -0.83 -3.96 -3.05
C GLY A 113 -1.13 -4.56 -1.69
N THR A 114 -2.31 -4.28 -1.12
CA THR A 114 -2.71 -4.81 0.19
C THR A 114 -2.91 -6.32 0.18
N THR A 115 -3.48 -6.89 -0.88
CA THR A 115 -3.67 -8.34 -1.01
C THR A 115 -2.34 -9.07 -1.18
N LEU A 116 -1.42 -8.56 -1.99
CA LEU A 116 -0.08 -9.12 -2.16
C LEU A 116 0.69 -9.14 -0.84
N ALA A 117 0.63 -8.05 -0.07
CA ALA A 117 1.25 -8.01 1.26
C ALA A 117 0.73 -9.11 2.18
N ARG A 118 -0.59 -9.29 2.22
CA ARG A 118 -1.22 -10.33 3.05
C ARG A 118 -0.87 -11.75 2.59
N LEU A 119 -0.86 -12.00 1.29
CA LEU A 119 -0.45 -13.29 0.75
C LEU A 119 1.02 -13.59 1.08
N HIS A 120 1.89 -12.60 0.98
CA HIS A 120 3.31 -12.77 1.32
C HIS A 120 3.50 -13.08 2.81
N HIS A 121 2.77 -12.40 3.69
CA HIS A 121 2.80 -12.68 5.13
C HIS A 121 2.21 -14.06 5.46
N ALA A 122 1.11 -14.46 4.82
CA ALA A 122 0.52 -15.78 5.00
C ALA A 122 1.47 -16.90 4.54
N HIS A 123 2.11 -16.75 3.38
CA HIS A 123 3.10 -17.73 2.90
C HIS A 123 4.33 -17.82 3.82
N ALA A 124 4.81 -16.69 4.33
CA ALA A 124 5.92 -16.65 5.27
C ALA A 124 5.57 -17.33 6.60
N ALA A 125 4.34 -17.19 7.07
CA ALA A 125 3.84 -17.88 8.27
C ALA A 125 3.72 -19.38 8.03
N TYR A 126 3.18 -19.81 6.88
CA TYR A 126 3.02 -21.22 6.52
C TYR A 126 4.37 -21.96 6.44
N ARG A 127 5.39 -21.32 5.83
CA ARG A 127 6.74 -21.91 5.76
C ARG A 127 7.39 -22.12 7.14
N ARG A 128 7.03 -21.32 8.13
CA ARG A 128 7.57 -21.46 9.52
C ARG A 128 6.92 -22.63 10.25
N VAL A 129 5.66 -22.94 9.96
CA VAL A 129 4.94 -24.06 10.57
C VAL A 129 5.31 -25.39 9.88
N ALA A 130 5.68 -25.33 8.59
CA ALA A 130 6.01 -26.51 7.80
C ALA A 130 7.47 -27.01 7.95
N VAL A 131 8.31 -26.33 8.77
CA VAL A 131 9.59 -26.90 9.20
C VAL A 131 9.33 -27.64 10.52
N PRO A 132 9.15 -28.97 10.51
CA PRO A 132 9.06 -29.74 11.74
C PRO A 132 10.39 -29.60 12.48
N GLU A 133 10.32 -29.50 13.78
CA GLU A 133 11.43 -29.71 14.72
C GLU A 133 12.14 -31.05 14.38
N ALA A 134 13.06 -31.00 13.44
CA ALA A 134 13.96 -32.12 13.12
C ALA A 134 15.21 -32.09 14.01
N ASP A 135 15.14 -31.47 15.18
CA ASP A 135 16.27 -31.40 16.11
C ASP A 135 15.86 -31.68 17.57
N CYS A 136 15.03 -32.68 17.74
CA CYS A 136 15.07 -33.45 18.98
C CYS A 136 16.11 -34.55 18.78
N ASP A 137 17.39 -34.24 19.02
CA ASP A 137 18.41 -35.26 19.19
C ASP A 137 18.10 -36.06 20.48
N PRO A 138 17.72 -37.36 20.39
CA PRO A 138 17.48 -38.18 21.57
C PRO A 138 18.78 -38.77 22.15
N ARG A 139 19.94 -38.18 21.89
CA ARG A 139 21.22 -38.63 22.41
C ARG A 139 21.74 -37.72 23.54
N GLY A 140 20.93 -37.55 24.55
CA GLY A 140 21.33 -37.00 25.82
C GLY A 140 21.21 -38.04 26.94
N LEU A 141 21.90 -39.15 26.83
CA LEU A 141 22.21 -40.05 27.96
C LEU A 141 23.70 -40.27 28.04
#